data_b2b1a399f65b63fba04ac19a812f27a3
#
_entry.id   b2b1a399f65b63fba04ac19a812f27a3
#
_cell.length_a   1.000
_cell.length_b   1.000
_cell.length_c   1.000
_cell.angle_alpha   90.00
_cell.angle_beta   90.00
_cell.angle_gamma   90.00
#
_symmetry.space_group_name_H-M   'P 1'
#
loop_
_entity.id
_entity.type
_entity.pdbx_description
1 polymer ?
#
loop_
_entity_poly.entity_id
_entity_poly.type
_entity_poly.pdbx_seq_one_letter_code
_entity_poly.pdbx_strand_id
1 'polypeptide(L)'
;MPFITNDDIREFRDRAQDPFGGLLCTRYSDATTVFSTSGTTGDATLYAHAWNRWHPFWAATARDLWEIGVRPGDYVLGSGFKMRGPLYHADQMCGAIPVLVNTGIGGWATALDAIRRYRPVYGQLTGLALAELDHLSRTNDMRELFSSFKGAAFAGEPLGARARRQLEDWGVEVYVWTSAGDVAGAWECRQHDGCHAWEDCVLLEAVDPAGSAQAADGELGELVATSLDNPVTPMVRFRSDDIIRMTRQPCPCGRTHARFWPVGRKGDETIVAGRSFVPMDIWRALEQIPETATALFQLVRPARKIDELKIRVGYDPETTTSVPDLRDRVSEAITAAVGVPPVLELLPEPELLTRGRGGKLSRVVRA
;
A
#
# COMPACT_ATOMS: atom_id res chain seq x y z
N MET A 1 2.60 -25.85 14.23
CA MET A 1 1.43 -25.66 13.38
C MET A 1 1.90 -25.31 11.98
N PRO A 2 1.33 -25.89 10.90
CA PRO A 2 1.75 -25.59 9.53
C PRO A 2 1.43 -24.15 9.14
N PHE A 3 2.07 -23.67 8.08
CA PHE A 3 1.73 -22.39 7.44
C PHE A 3 0.57 -22.57 6.45
N ILE A 4 -0.12 -21.48 6.16
CA ILE A 4 -1.05 -21.35 5.03
C ILE A 4 -0.47 -20.33 4.07
N THR A 5 -0.52 -20.60 2.78
CA THR A 5 -0.03 -19.72 1.72
C THR A 5 -1.17 -19.31 0.78
N ASN A 6 -0.93 -18.30 -0.04
CA ASN A 6 -1.86 -17.95 -1.12
C ASN A 6 -2.10 -19.10 -2.10
N ASP A 7 -1.09 -19.95 -2.33
CA ASP A 7 -1.22 -21.08 -3.23
C ASP A 7 -2.09 -22.19 -2.62
N ASP A 8 -1.98 -22.46 -1.31
CA ASP A 8 -2.87 -23.39 -0.62
C ASP A 8 -4.35 -22.97 -0.72
N ILE A 9 -4.61 -21.66 -0.56
CA ILE A 9 -5.97 -21.09 -0.68
C ILE A 9 -6.50 -21.25 -2.11
N ARG A 10 -5.68 -20.96 -3.12
CA ARG A 10 -6.05 -21.09 -4.54
C ARG A 10 -6.29 -22.54 -4.92
N GLU A 11 -5.39 -23.44 -4.52
CA GLU A 11 -5.52 -24.89 -4.78
C GLU A 11 -6.82 -25.45 -4.16
N PHE A 12 -7.09 -25.07 -2.90
CA PHE A 12 -8.34 -25.49 -2.26
C PHE A 12 -9.57 -24.95 -2.98
N ARG A 13 -9.56 -23.65 -3.33
CA ARG A 13 -10.65 -22.99 -4.07
C ARG A 13 -10.96 -23.73 -5.35
N ASP A 14 -9.93 -24.02 -6.15
CA ASP A 14 -10.09 -24.62 -7.47
C ASP A 14 -10.53 -26.09 -7.36
N ARG A 15 -9.99 -26.82 -6.39
CA ARG A 15 -10.36 -28.22 -6.15
C ARG A 15 -11.76 -28.39 -5.57
N ALA A 16 -12.12 -27.57 -4.59
CA ALA A 16 -13.40 -27.66 -3.88
C ALA A 16 -14.51 -26.80 -4.49
N GLN A 17 -14.19 -25.96 -5.50
CA GLN A 17 -15.09 -24.95 -6.07
C GLN A 17 -15.68 -24.02 -5.01
N ASP A 18 -14.86 -23.73 -3.96
CA ASP A 18 -15.20 -22.83 -2.88
C ASP A 18 -14.57 -21.46 -3.12
N PRO A 19 -15.35 -20.39 -3.36
CA PRO A 19 -14.81 -19.07 -3.68
C PRO A 19 -13.93 -18.48 -2.59
N PHE A 20 -14.07 -18.94 -1.34
CA PHE A 20 -13.25 -18.48 -0.21
C PHE A 20 -12.01 -19.34 0.04
N GLY A 21 -11.77 -20.39 -0.76
CA GLY A 21 -10.60 -21.24 -0.59
C GLY A 21 -10.49 -21.94 0.76
N GLY A 22 -11.64 -22.31 1.35
CA GLY A 22 -11.72 -22.97 2.67
C GLY A 22 -11.62 -22.03 3.88
N LEU A 23 -11.53 -20.72 3.67
CA LEU A 23 -11.35 -19.74 4.75
C LEU A 23 -12.66 -19.39 5.48
N LEU A 24 -13.82 -19.59 4.83
CA LEU A 24 -15.10 -19.21 5.43
C LEU A 24 -15.52 -20.20 6.54
N CYS A 25 -15.49 -19.73 7.79
CA CYS A 25 -15.83 -20.51 8.98
C CYS A 25 -17.24 -20.21 9.54
N THR A 26 -18.10 -19.60 8.74
CA THR A 26 -19.49 -19.32 9.09
C THR A 26 -20.41 -19.73 7.94
N ARG A 27 -21.74 -19.71 8.16
CA ARG A 27 -22.69 -19.95 7.06
C ARG A 27 -22.64 -18.78 6.08
N TYR A 28 -22.83 -19.07 4.81
CA TYR A 28 -22.87 -18.05 3.75
C TYR A 28 -23.90 -16.94 4.03
N SER A 29 -25.05 -17.34 4.62
CA SER A 29 -26.11 -16.41 5.03
C SER A 29 -25.72 -15.44 6.15
N ASP A 30 -24.68 -15.73 6.89
CA ASP A 30 -24.25 -14.93 8.04
C ASP A 30 -23.15 -13.93 7.63
N ALA A 31 -22.56 -14.09 6.43
CA ALA A 31 -21.66 -13.15 5.84
C ALA A 31 -22.45 -11.94 5.29
N THR A 32 -22.08 -10.75 5.72
CA THR A 32 -22.80 -9.52 5.37
C THR A 32 -22.04 -8.67 4.35
N THR A 33 -20.74 -8.87 4.26
CA THR A 33 -19.88 -8.18 3.30
C THR A 33 -18.79 -9.12 2.84
N VAL A 34 -18.56 -9.13 1.52
CA VAL A 34 -17.43 -9.83 0.90
C VAL A 34 -16.55 -8.78 0.21
N PHE A 35 -15.25 -8.87 0.43
CA PHE A 35 -14.28 -8.05 -0.28
C PHE A 35 -13.11 -8.90 -0.79
N SER A 36 -12.38 -8.37 -1.76
CA SER A 36 -11.26 -9.07 -2.38
C SER A 36 -9.96 -8.31 -2.17
N THR A 37 -8.85 -9.05 -2.14
CA THR A 37 -7.52 -8.45 -2.26
C THR A 37 -7.31 -7.81 -3.62
N SER A 38 -6.23 -7.03 -3.78
CA SER A 38 -5.91 -6.38 -5.07
C SER A 38 -5.56 -7.36 -6.18
N GLY A 39 -5.24 -8.62 -5.87
CA GLY A 39 -4.96 -9.66 -6.86
C GLY A 39 -3.78 -9.38 -7.79
N THR A 40 -2.76 -8.64 -7.34
CA THR A 40 -1.62 -8.21 -8.19
C THR A 40 -0.79 -9.38 -8.73
N THR A 41 -0.82 -10.54 -8.07
CA THR A 41 -0.03 -11.73 -8.41
C THR A 41 -0.86 -12.91 -8.92
N GLY A 42 -2.17 -12.74 -9.09
CA GLY A 42 -3.10 -13.80 -9.50
C GLY A 42 -4.54 -13.46 -9.14
N ASP A 43 -5.38 -14.49 -9.05
CA ASP A 43 -6.77 -14.29 -8.61
C ASP A 43 -6.84 -13.80 -7.18
N ALA A 44 -7.73 -12.84 -6.96
CA ALA A 44 -7.91 -12.22 -5.66
C ALA A 44 -8.42 -13.23 -4.62
N THR A 45 -7.89 -13.16 -3.42
CA THR A 45 -8.44 -13.87 -2.26
C THR A 45 -9.70 -13.16 -1.77
N LEU A 46 -10.74 -13.91 -1.46
CA LEU A 46 -11.99 -13.37 -0.94
C LEU A 46 -12.04 -13.50 0.57
N TYR A 47 -12.48 -12.43 1.21
CA TYR A 47 -12.72 -12.36 2.65
C TYR A 47 -14.17 -11.98 2.92
N ALA A 48 -14.74 -12.55 3.97
CA ALA A 48 -16.06 -12.20 4.43
C ALA A 48 -16.02 -11.60 5.84
N HIS A 49 -16.94 -10.67 6.10
CA HIS A 49 -17.19 -10.11 7.42
C HIS A 49 -18.65 -10.32 7.81
N ALA A 50 -18.93 -10.43 9.10
CA ALA A 50 -20.26 -10.47 9.65
C ALA A 50 -20.54 -9.21 10.49
N TRP A 51 -21.70 -8.56 10.26
CA TRP A 51 -22.08 -7.31 10.92
C TRP A 51 -22.36 -7.41 12.41
N ASN A 52 -22.77 -8.58 12.84
CA ASN A 52 -23.20 -8.83 14.23
C ASN A 52 -22.02 -8.97 15.19
N ARG A 53 -20.80 -8.77 14.73
CA ARG A 53 -19.60 -8.86 15.54
C ARG A 53 -18.75 -7.63 15.37
N TRP A 54 -18.27 -7.09 16.49
CA TRP A 54 -17.17 -6.16 16.55
C TRP A 54 -15.99 -6.75 15.81
N HIS A 55 -15.56 -6.08 14.72
CA HIS A 55 -14.43 -6.55 13.95
C HIS A 55 -13.17 -5.85 14.46
N PRO A 56 -12.16 -6.60 14.94
CA PRO A 56 -10.96 -6.02 15.55
C PRO A 56 -10.20 -5.10 14.60
N PHE A 57 -10.24 -5.36 13.30
CA PHE A 57 -9.64 -4.49 12.29
C PHE A 57 -10.23 -3.07 12.31
N TRP A 58 -11.54 -2.92 12.47
CA TRP A 58 -12.18 -1.60 12.53
C TRP A 58 -11.84 -0.86 13.81
N ALA A 59 -11.83 -1.59 14.91
CA ALA A 59 -11.44 -1.04 16.20
C ALA A 59 -9.97 -0.62 16.22
N ALA A 60 -9.08 -1.42 15.63
CA ALA A 60 -7.67 -1.10 15.45
C ALA A 60 -7.51 0.18 14.63
N THR A 61 -8.15 0.24 13.46
CA THR A 61 -8.11 1.43 12.59
C THR A 61 -8.71 2.67 13.27
N ALA A 62 -9.77 2.53 14.05
CA ALA A 62 -10.35 3.65 14.82
C ALA A 62 -9.37 4.20 15.87
N ARG A 63 -8.57 3.33 16.52
CA ARG A 63 -7.50 3.77 17.45
C ARG A 63 -6.42 4.57 16.71
N ASP A 64 -6.05 4.15 15.50
CA ASP A 64 -5.07 4.88 14.68
C ASP A 64 -5.60 6.24 14.25
N LEU A 65 -6.85 6.32 13.78
CA LEU A 65 -7.53 7.59 13.47
C LEU A 65 -7.58 8.52 14.69
N TRP A 66 -7.87 7.96 15.87
CA TRP A 66 -7.88 8.72 17.12
C TRP A 66 -6.50 9.27 17.47
N GLU A 67 -5.42 8.54 17.20
CA GLU A 67 -4.05 8.99 17.39
C GLU A 67 -3.67 10.12 16.43
N ILE A 68 -4.08 10.05 15.17
CA ILE A 68 -3.92 11.13 14.17
C ILE A 68 -4.66 12.40 14.62
N GLY A 69 -5.66 12.28 15.47
CA GLY A 69 -6.40 13.40 16.02
C GLY A 69 -7.83 13.52 15.52
N VAL A 70 -8.36 12.53 14.81
CA VAL A 70 -9.78 12.47 14.41
C VAL A 70 -10.66 12.38 15.67
N ARG A 71 -11.72 13.15 15.71
CA ARG A 71 -12.65 13.24 16.87
C ARG A 71 -14.10 13.22 16.40
N PRO A 72 -15.05 12.94 17.30
CA PRO A 72 -16.48 13.00 16.98
C PRO A 72 -16.88 14.35 16.38
N GLY A 73 -17.61 14.30 15.26
CA GLY A 73 -18.05 15.46 14.50
C GLY A 73 -17.06 15.99 13.47
N ASP A 74 -15.81 15.51 13.44
CA ASP A 74 -14.86 15.84 12.39
C ASP A 74 -15.30 15.26 11.04
N TYR A 75 -15.14 16.04 9.97
CA TYR A 75 -15.26 15.51 8.62
C TYR A 75 -13.96 14.76 8.24
N VAL A 76 -14.13 13.62 7.56
CA VAL A 76 -13.01 12.85 7.00
C VAL A 76 -13.26 12.60 5.52
N LEU A 77 -12.20 12.65 4.70
CA LEU A 77 -12.30 12.41 3.27
C LEU A 77 -12.35 10.90 3.03
N GLY A 78 -13.54 10.39 2.74
CA GLY A 78 -13.79 8.99 2.45
C GLY A 78 -13.83 8.71 0.95
N SER A 79 -13.27 7.57 0.52
CA SER A 79 -13.35 7.13 -0.87
C SER A 79 -14.66 6.42 -1.13
N GLY A 80 -15.54 6.99 -1.97
CA GLY A 80 -16.80 6.38 -2.37
C GLY A 80 -16.63 5.04 -3.12
N PHE A 81 -15.51 4.85 -3.82
CA PHE A 81 -15.20 3.61 -4.55
C PHE A 81 -14.58 2.50 -3.70
N LYS A 82 -13.97 2.87 -2.58
CA LYS A 82 -13.29 1.95 -1.69
C LYS A 82 -13.97 1.87 -0.34
N MET A 83 -15.28 1.78 -0.32
CA MET A 83 -16.01 1.26 0.83
C MET A 83 -15.60 -0.21 1.05
N ARG A 84 -14.29 -0.42 1.13
CA ARG A 84 -13.74 -1.63 1.71
C ARG A 84 -14.04 -1.51 3.19
N GLY A 85 -15.18 -2.08 3.54
CA GLY A 85 -15.84 -2.14 4.85
C GLY A 85 -15.08 -1.57 6.06
N PRO A 86 -13.83 -1.98 6.36
CA PRO A 86 -13.14 -1.59 7.59
C PRO A 86 -12.97 -0.09 7.79
N LEU A 87 -12.56 0.65 6.74
CA LEU A 87 -12.23 2.07 6.90
C LEU A 87 -13.46 2.93 7.18
N TYR A 88 -14.55 2.71 6.43
CA TYR A 88 -15.79 3.43 6.65
C TYR A 88 -16.37 3.21 8.06
N HIS A 89 -16.28 1.98 8.54
CA HIS A 89 -16.75 1.66 9.90
C HIS A 89 -15.83 2.22 10.97
N ALA A 90 -14.52 2.28 10.73
CA ALA A 90 -13.57 2.92 11.64
C ALA A 90 -13.86 4.43 11.78
N ASP A 91 -14.17 5.11 10.68
CA ASP A 91 -14.58 6.52 10.70
C ASP A 91 -15.82 6.72 11.60
N GLN A 92 -16.84 5.88 11.40
CA GLN A 92 -18.07 5.92 12.21
C GLN A 92 -17.81 5.59 13.70
N MET A 93 -16.90 4.67 13.99
CA MET A 93 -16.52 4.34 15.37
C MET A 93 -15.83 5.50 16.08
N CYS A 94 -15.09 6.34 15.35
CA CYS A 94 -14.55 7.59 15.86
C CYS A 94 -15.62 8.68 16.01
N GLY A 95 -16.87 8.44 15.58
CA GLY A 95 -17.90 9.47 15.49
C GLY A 95 -17.62 10.52 14.42
N ALA A 96 -16.74 10.24 13.47
CA ALA A 96 -16.41 11.09 12.36
C ALA A 96 -17.49 11.01 11.26
N ILE A 97 -17.54 12.02 10.40
CA ILE A 97 -18.53 12.15 9.32
C ILE A 97 -17.78 11.97 7.99
N PRO A 98 -17.87 10.81 7.33
CA PRO A 98 -17.19 10.59 6.07
C PRO A 98 -17.85 11.37 4.94
N VAL A 99 -17.06 12.20 4.25
CA VAL A 99 -17.41 12.88 3.00
C VAL A 99 -17.01 11.97 1.85
N LEU A 100 -17.99 11.29 1.27
CA LEU A 100 -17.76 10.29 0.23
C LEU A 100 -17.56 10.95 -1.13
N VAL A 101 -16.35 10.91 -1.65
CA VAL A 101 -15.96 11.44 -2.95
C VAL A 101 -15.10 10.42 -3.71
N ASN A 102 -15.02 10.61 -5.02
CA ASN A 102 -14.07 9.82 -5.80
C ASN A 102 -12.64 10.33 -5.55
N THR A 103 -11.81 9.51 -4.91
CA THR A 103 -10.36 9.72 -4.74
C THR A 103 -9.54 8.72 -5.57
N GLY A 104 -10.16 8.10 -6.57
CA GLY A 104 -9.47 7.34 -7.60
C GLY A 104 -8.94 8.24 -8.72
N ILE A 105 -8.35 7.62 -9.73
CA ILE A 105 -7.80 8.31 -10.90
C ILE A 105 -8.91 9.17 -11.56
N GLY A 106 -8.57 10.44 -11.85
CA GLY A 106 -9.50 11.41 -12.45
C GLY A 106 -10.53 11.99 -11.48
N GLY A 107 -10.46 11.67 -10.19
CA GLY A 107 -11.43 12.11 -9.19
C GLY A 107 -10.97 13.27 -8.30
N TRP A 108 -9.68 13.55 -8.27
CA TRP A 108 -9.12 14.48 -7.29
C TRP A 108 -9.52 15.94 -7.50
N ALA A 109 -9.78 16.38 -8.74
CA ALA A 109 -10.30 17.72 -8.96
C ALA A 109 -11.61 17.94 -8.17
N THR A 110 -12.56 16.99 -8.24
CA THR A 110 -13.81 17.02 -7.47
C THR A 110 -13.55 16.83 -5.96
N ALA A 111 -12.57 16.01 -5.60
CA ALA A 111 -12.20 15.83 -4.19
C ALA A 111 -11.65 17.12 -3.57
N LEU A 112 -10.88 17.92 -4.31
CA LEU A 112 -10.40 19.25 -3.86
C LEU A 112 -11.57 20.21 -3.58
N ASP A 113 -12.64 20.17 -4.38
CA ASP A 113 -13.84 20.97 -4.11
C ASP A 113 -14.54 20.55 -2.81
N ALA A 114 -14.59 19.26 -2.56
CA ALA A 114 -15.09 18.74 -1.28
C ALA A 114 -14.19 19.14 -0.10
N ILE A 115 -12.87 19.14 -0.27
CA ILE A 115 -11.91 19.60 0.74
C ILE A 115 -12.15 21.08 1.06
N ARG A 116 -12.30 21.93 0.06
CA ARG A 116 -12.62 23.36 0.27
C ARG A 116 -13.91 23.55 1.06
N ARG A 117 -14.93 22.78 0.72
CA ARG A 117 -16.28 22.95 1.26
C ARG A 117 -16.43 22.39 2.67
N TYR A 118 -15.93 21.19 2.92
CA TYR A 118 -16.17 20.45 4.16
C TYR A 118 -14.99 20.52 5.14
N ARG A 119 -13.79 20.94 4.67
CA ARG A 119 -12.58 21.05 5.47
C ARG A 119 -12.29 19.79 6.30
N PRO A 120 -12.19 18.60 5.66
CA PRO A 120 -11.94 17.36 6.36
C PRO A 120 -10.60 17.42 7.08
N VAL A 121 -10.50 16.70 8.20
CA VAL A 121 -9.28 16.66 9.02
C VAL A 121 -8.36 15.49 8.69
N TYR A 122 -8.83 14.56 7.86
CA TYR A 122 -8.13 13.34 7.51
C TYR A 122 -8.57 12.85 6.12
N GLY A 123 -7.66 12.14 5.45
CA GLY A 123 -7.93 11.40 4.22
C GLY A 123 -6.88 10.33 3.97
N GLN A 124 -7.20 9.41 3.06
CA GLN A 124 -6.26 8.39 2.61
C GLN A 124 -5.69 8.74 1.25
N LEU A 125 -4.37 8.70 1.13
CA LEU A 125 -3.61 8.95 -0.09
C LEU A 125 -2.95 7.66 -0.60
N THR A 126 -2.71 7.62 -1.89
CA THR A 126 -1.95 6.57 -2.59
C THR A 126 -0.96 7.22 -3.53
N GLY A 127 0.02 6.48 -4.06
CA GLY A 127 0.95 7.04 -5.04
C GLY A 127 0.26 7.59 -6.28
N LEU A 128 -0.80 6.94 -6.77
CA LEU A 128 -1.61 7.45 -7.89
C LEU A 128 -2.34 8.74 -7.53
N ALA A 129 -2.82 8.86 -6.29
CA ALA A 129 -3.42 10.10 -5.80
C ALA A 129 -2.40 11.24 -5.76
N LEU A 130 -1.19 10.97 -5.27
CA LEU A 130 -0.12 11.97 -5.22
C LEU A 130 0.32 12.42 -6.60
N ALA A 131 0.41 11.53 -7.57
CA ALA A 131 0.73 11.89 -8.95
C ALA A 131 -0.32 12.83 -9.55
N GLU A 132 -1.63 12.58 -9.33
CA GLU A 132 -2.70 13.47 -9.79
C GLU A 132 -2.69 14.81 -9.03
N LEU A 133 -2.47 14.77 -7.71
CA LEU A 133 -2.37 15.98 -6.88
C LEU A 133 -1.14 16.83 -7.24
N ASP A 134 -0.05 16.23 -7.69
CA ASP A 134 1.14 16.93 -8.18
C ASP A 134 0.78 17.82 -9.39
N HIS A 135 0.05 17.29 -10.36
CA HIS A 135 -0.46 18.09 -11.47
C HIS A 135 -1.41 19.21 -11.02
N LEU A 136 -2.34 18.89 -10.10
CA LEU A 136 -3.31 19.88 -9.59
C LEU A 136 -2.66 20.95 -8.74
N SER A 137 -1.51 20.71 -8.14
CA SER A 137 -0.73 21.68 -7.35
C SER A 137 -0.25 22.89 -8.14
N ARG A 138 -0.17 22.77 -9.47
CA ARG A 138 0.24 23.88 -10.36
C ARG A 138 -0.77 25.00 -10.42
N THR A 139 -2.03 24.72 -10.15
CA THR A 139 -3.15 25.68 -10.22
C THR A 139 -3.88 25.86 -8.90
N ASN A 140 -3.45 25.16 -7.85
CA ASN A 140 -4.09 25.18 -6.54
C ASN A 140 -3.06 25.39 -5.43
N ASP A 141 -3.39 26.18 -4.42
CA ASP A 141 -2.61 26.26 -3.19
C ASP A 141 -2.92 25.03 -2.31
N MET A 142 -2.07 24.03 -2.39
CA MET A 142 -2.25 22.78 -1.66
C MET A 142 -2.09 22.96 -0.14
N ARG A 143 -1.26 23.90 0.29
CA ARG A 143 -1.10 24.20 1.72
C ARG A 143 -2.38 24.80 2.32
N GLU A 144 -3.04 25.68 1.59
CA GLU A 144 -4.34 26.21 1.99
C GLU A 144 -5.40 25.11 2.00
N LEU A 145 -5.47 24.30 0.94
CA LEU A 145 -6.45 23.23 0.80
C LEU A 145 -6.35 22.22 1.94
N PHE A 146 -5.15 21.75 2.23
CA PHE A 146 -4.92 20.75 3.27
C PHE A 146 -4.76 21.36 4.69
N SER A 147 -4.95 22.66 4.85
CA SER A 147 -4.76 23.34 6.16
C SER A 147 -5.67 22.84 7.29
N SER A 148 -6.77 22.15 6.97
CA SER A 148 -7.63 21.50 7.97
C SER A 148 -7.17 20.09 8.36
N PHE A 149 -6.25 19.46 7.60
CA PHE A 149 -5.82 18.10 7.87
C PHE A 149 -5.00 18.07 9.17
N LYS A 150 -5.35 17.16 10.05
CA LYS A 150 -4.56 16.75 11.21
C LYS A 150 -3.56 15.66 10.85
N GLY A 151 -3.77 15.01 9.71
CA GLY A 151 -2.91 14.02 9.11
C GLY A 151 -3.58 13.27 7.97
N ALA A 152 -2.79 12.50 7.23
CA ALA A 152 -3.27 11.63 6.17
C ALA A 152 -2.64 10.24 6.29
N ALA A 153 -3.39 9.18 5.95
CA ALA A 153 -2.80 7.86 5.75
C ALA A 153 -2.26 7.75 4.33
N PHE A 154 -1.08 7.19 4.19
CA PHE A 154 -0.54 6.75 2.90
C PHE A 154 -0.53 5.24 2.84
N ALA A 155 -1.11 4.67 1.78
CA ALA A 155 -1.28 3.24 1.68
C ALA A 155 -1.08 2.73 0.25
N GLY A 156 -0.74 1.45 0.17
CA GLY A 156 -0.78 0.71 -1.08
C GLY A 156 0.57 0.43 -1.71
N GLU A 157 1.55 1.24 -1.43
CA GLU A 157 2.93 1.10 -1.85
C GLU A 157 3.85 1.82 -0.84
N PRO A 158 5.17 1.61 -0.87
CA PRO A 158 6.09 2.37 -0.03
C PRO A 158 5.98 3.88 -0.31
N LEU A 159 6.03 4.68 0.74
CA LEU A 159 6.09 6.13 0.61
C LEU A 159 7.53 6.55 0.29
N GLY A 160 7.76 7.05 -0.92
CA GLY A 160 9.07 7.58 -1.34
C GLY A 160 9.46 8.84 -0.56
N ALA A 161 10.76 9.11 -0.51
CA ALA A 161 11.28 10.27 0.22
C ALA A 161 10.79 11.60 -0.38
N ARG A 162 10.64 11.67 -1.72
CA ARG A 162 10.11 12.86 -2.40
C ARG A 162 8.64 13.07 -2.04
N ALA A 163 7.83 12.03 -2.13
CA ALA A 163 6.40 12.10 -1.81
C ALA A 163 6.16 12.53 -0.36
N ARG A 164 6.99 12.07 0.57
CA ARG A 164 6.94 12.51 1.97
C ARG A 164 7.24 14.00 2.10
N ARG A 165 8.34 14.49 1.49
CA ARG A 165 8.68 15.92 1.50
C ARG A 165 7.58 16.78 0.86
N GLN A 166 7.00 16.34 -0.25
CA GLN A 166 5.90 17.06 -0.92
C GLN A 166 4.69 17.22 0.01
N LEU A 167 4.31 16.19 0.74
CA LEU A 167 3.22 16.26 1.72
C LEU A 167 3.56 17.17 2.90
N GLU A 168 4.80 17.12 3.37
CA GLU A 168 5.31 18.05 4.40
C GLU A 168 5.27 19.51 3.92
N ASP A 169 5.64 19.78 2.66
CA ASP A 169 5.55 21.11 2.05
C ASP A 169 4.10 21.60 1.94
N TRP A 170 3.15 20.69 1.76
CA TRP A 170 1.72 21.00 1.81
C TRP A 170 1.17 21.13 3.24
N GLY A 171 2.00 20.86 4.25
CA GLY A 171 1.61 20.91 5.66
C GLY A 171 0.83 19.69 6.13
N VAL A 172 0.93 18.56 5.41
CA VAL A 172 0.23 17.32 5.73
C VAL A 172 1.16 16.37 6.46
N GLU A 173 0.88 16.08 7.72
CA GLU A 173 1.52 14.99 8.45
C GLU A 173 1.03 13.64 7.89
N VAL A 174 1.96 12.79 7.44
CA VAL A 174 1.61 11.55 6.75
C VAL A 174 2.02 10.33 7.58
N TYR A 175 1.07 9.40 7.72
CA TYR A 175 1.23 8.13 8.43
C TYR A 175 1.15 6.98 7.41
N VAL A 176 2.19 6.18 7.31
CA VAL A 176 2.15 5.00 6.44
C VAL A 176 1.22 3.95 7.05
N TRP A 177 0.31 3.46 6.25
CA TRP A 177 -0.54 2.33 6.56
C TRP A 177 -0.20 1.16 5.64
N THR A 178 -0.10 -0.02 6.22
CA THR A 178 0.09 -1.26 5.47
C THR A 178 -0.80 -2.36 6.02
N SER A 179 -1.09 -3.36 5.19
CA SER A 179 -1.73 -4.57 5.70
C SER A 179 -0.69 -5.48 6.36
N ALA A 180 -0.99 -6.00 7.53
CA ALA A 180 -0.22 -7.06 8.15
C ALA A 180 -0.67 -8.39 7.56
N GLY A 181 -0.14 -8.73 6.37
CA GLY A 181 -0.45 -9.98 5.65
C GLY A 181 -1.92 -10.14 5.27
N ASP A 182 -2.62 -9.07 4.90
CA ASP A 182 -4.08 -9.07 4.65
C ASP A 182 -4.94 -9.54 5.85
N VAL A 183 -4.33 -9.77 7.01
CA VAL A 183 -4.98 -10.26 8.23
C VAL A 183 -5.42 -9.12 9.13
N ALA A 184 -4.62 -8.06 9.22
CA ALA A 184 -4.88 -6.86 10.00
C ALA A 184 -4.26 -5.63 9.37
N GLY A 185 -4.62 -4.44 9.85
CA GLY A 185 -3.93 -3.19 9.53
C GLY A 185 -2.73 -2.96 10.45
N ALA A 186 -1.73 -2.25 9.94
CA ALA A 186 -0.61 -1.74 10.71
C ALA A 186 -0.30 -0.29 10.30
N TRP A 187 0.05 0.55 11.27
CA TRP A 187 0.16 1.99 11.10
C TRP A 187 1.43 2.54 11.73
N GLU A 188 1.99 3.55 11.09
CA GLU A 188 3.01 4.37 11.75
C GLU A 188 2.41 5.11 12.95
N CYS A 189 3.17 5.20 14.01
CA CYS A 189 2.91 6.16 15.09
C CYS A 189 3.58 7.51 14.77
N ARG A 190 3.44 8.50 15.66
CA ARG A 190 4.06 9.83 15.53
C ARG A 190 5.59 9.85 15.46
N GLN A 191 6.25 8.72 15.66
CA GLN A 191 7.70 8.62 15.48
C GLN A 191 8.08 8.39 14.02
N HIS A 192 7.12 8.00 13.15
CA HIS A 192 7.33 7.68 11.74
C HIS A 192 8.48 6.68 11.50
N ASP A 193 8.63 5.74 12.44
CA ASP A 193 9.69 4.74 12.45
C ASP A 193 9.10 3.32 12.53
N GLY A 194 8.54 2.87 11.43
CA GLY A 194 7.90 1.58 11.28
C GLY A 194 6.44 1.53 11.71
N CYS A 195 5.75 0.50 11.25
CA CYS A 195 4.33 0.30 11.50
C CYS A 195 4.11 -0.60 12.70
N HIS A 196 3.23 -0.21 13.61
CA HIS A 196 2.73 -1.04 14.69
C HIS A 196 1.49 -1.80 14.25
N ALA A 197 1.43 -3.09 14.55
CA ALA A 197 0.20 -3.87 14.49
C ALA A 197 -0.41 -3.98 15.88
N TRP A 198 -1.72 -4.03 15.97
CA TRP A 198 -2.43 -4.22 17.23
C TRP A 198 -2.40 -5.69 17.64
N GLU A 199 -1.52 -6.05 18.59
CA GLU A 199 -1.26 -7.44 19.00
C GLU A 199 -2.42 -8.08 19.79
N ASP A 200 -3.45 -7.33 20.12
CA ASP A 200 -4.75 -7.86 20.56
C ASP A 200 -5.63 -8.37 19.40
N CYS A 201 -5.30 -7.99 18.16
CA CYS A 201 -6.03 -8.38 16.94
C CYS A 201 -5.27 -9.39 16.09
N VAL A 202 -3.92 -9.34 16.12
CA VAL A 202 -3.07 -10.13 15.24
C VAL A 202 -1.77 -10.53 15.92
N LEU A 203 -1.36 -11.78 15.76
CA LEU A 203 -0.01 -12.24 16.08
C LEU A 203 0.84 -12.18 14.83
N LEU A 204 1.98 -11.47 14.91
CA LEU A 204 2.97 -11.38 13.85
C LEU A 204 4.23 -12.17 14.16
N GLU A 205 4.72 -12.87 13.15
CA GLU A 205 6.00 -13.57 13.15
C GLU A 205 6.83 -13.09 11.94
N ALA A 206 8.12 -12.92 12.09
CA ALA A 206 9.07 -12.80 10.98
C ALA A 206 9.77 -14.14 10.83
N VAL A 207 9.65 -14.77 9.68
CA VAL A 207 10.12 -16.15 9.44
C VAL A 207 11.09 -16.18 8.27
N ASP A 208 12.09 -17.04 8.31
CA ASP A 208 12.98 -17.29 7.17
C ASP A 208 12.16 -17.52 5.88
N PRO A 209 12.36 -16.72 4.82
CA PRO A 209 11.61 -16.87 3.57
C PRO A 209 11.78 -18.23 2.89
N ALA A 210 12.88 -18.93 3.15
CA ALA A 210 13.19 -20.24 2.58
C ALA A 210 12.85 -21.42 3.52
N GLY A 211 12.53 -21.11 4.79
CA GLY A 211 12.38 -22.13 5.82
C GLY A 211 11.18 -21.91 6.74
N SER A 212 11.34 -22.36 7.97
CA SER A 212 10.32 -22.21 9.02
C SER A 212 10.89 -21.63 10.32
N ALA A 213 12.18 -21.32 10.34
CA ALA A 213 12.84 -20.73 11.50
C ALA A 213 12.40 -19.28 11.67
N GLN A 214 12.24 -18.84 12.92
CA GLN A 214 11.97 -17.45 13.23
C GLN A 214 13.22 -16.61 12.96
N ALA A 215 13.05 -15.46 12.30
CA ALA A 215 14.12 -14.49 12.12
C ALA A 215 14.49 -13.84 13.46
N ALA A 216 15.76 -13.46 13.63
CA ALA A 216 16.18 -12.71 14.81
C ALA A 216 15.56 -11.31 14.83
N ASP A 217 15.48 -10.71 16.03
CA ASP A 217 14.95 -9.35 16.21
C ASP A 217 15.75 -8.34 15.38
N GLY A 218 15.08 -7.57 14.54
CA GLY A 218 15.69 -6.60 13.62
C GLY A 218 16.20 -7.17 12.30
N GLU A 219 16.20 -8.47 12.10
CA GLU A 219 16.59 -9.12 10.85
C GLU A 219 15.44 -9.20 9.85
N LEU A 220 15.78 -9.48 8.58
CA LEU A 220 14.80 -9.69 7.53
C LEU A 220 14.09 -11.04 7.68
N GLY A 221 12.80 -11.04 7.47
CA GLY A 221 11.98 -12.25 7.43
C GLY A 221 10.75 -12.06 6.55
N GLU A 222 10.10 -13.15 6.22
CA GLU A 222 8.76 -13.12 5.62
C GLU A 222 7.73 -12.91 6.72
N LEU A 223 6.80 -12.00 6.48
CA LEU A 223 5.70 -11.73 7.40
C LEU A 223 4.73 -12.91 7.42
N VAL A 224 4.55 -13.47 8.62
CA VAL A 224 3.53 -14.46 8.91
C VAL A 224 2.54 -13.87 9.91
N ALA A 225 1.27 -13.93 9.59
CA ALA A 225 0.22 -13.32 10.39
C ALA A 225 -0.84 -14.34 10.83
N THR A 226 -1.30 -14.22 12.06
CA THR A 226 -2.40 -15.02 12.61
C THR A 226 -3.48 -14.11 13.16
N SER A 227 -4.71 -14.27 12.67
CA SER A 227 -5.89 -13.58 13.23
C SER A 227 -6.16 -14.08 14.66
N LEU A 228 -6.30 -13.19 15.61
CA LEU A 228 -6.64 -13.55 16.99
C LEU A 228 -8.14 -13.45 17.27
N ASP A 229 -8.85 -12.61 16.52
CA ASP A 229 -10.28 -12.39 16.71
C ASP A 229 -11.02 -12.17 15.38
N ASN A 230 -10.87 -13.10 14.44
CA ASN A 230 -11.67 -13.13 13.22
C ASN A 230 -12.32 -14.51 13.05
N PRO A 231 -13.54 -14.69 13.56
CA PRO A 231 -14.22 -16.00 13.50
C PRO A 231 -14.84 -16.28 12.12
N VAL A 232 -14.88 -15.33 11.21
CA VAL A 232 -15.59 -15.45 9.92
C VAL A 232 -14.67 -16.01 8.83
N THR A 233 -13.49 -15.40 8.66
CA THR A 233 -12.43 -15.85 7.77
C THR A 233 -11.08 -15.79 8.49
N PRO A 234 -10.84 -16.68 9.45
CA PRO A 234 -9.62 -16.68 10.24
C PRO A 234 -8.43 -17.10 9.37
N MET A 235 -7.36 -16.34 9.49
CA MET A 235 -6.07 -16.70 8.93
C MET A 235 -5.16 -17.15 10.07
N VAL A 236 -4.59 -18.35 9.95
CA VAL A 236 -3.71 -18.90 10.98
C VAL A 236 -2.35 -19.20 10.36
N ARG A 237 -1.30 -18.54 10.86
CA ARG A 237 0.07 -18.61 10.33
C ARG A 237 0.14 -18.43 8.81
N PHE A 238 -0.55 -17.41 8.33
CA PHE A 238 -0.60 -17.09 6.91
C PHE A 238 0.70 -16.40 6.48
N ARG A 239 1.40 -16.99 5.51
CA ARG A 239 2.57 -16.42 4.84
C ARG A 239 2.10 -15.43 3.78
N SER A 240 2.43 -14.16 3.99
CA SER A 240 1.90 -13.07 3.13
C SER A 240 2.72 -12.82 1.87
N ASP A 241 3.89 -13.44 1.73
CA ASP A 241 4.93 -13.11 0.76
C ASP A 241 5.56 -11.71 0.98
N ASP A 242 5.17 -10.95 1.98
CA ASP A 242 5.80 -9.66 2.29
C ASP A 242 7.10 -9.89 3.05
N ILE A 243 8.18 -9.30 2.58
CA ILE A 243 9.47 -9.28 3.28
C ILE A 243 9.50 -8.04 4.17
N ILE A 244 9.75 -8.27 5.44
CA ILE A 244 9.78 -7.24 6.47
C ILE A 244 11.07 -7.30 7.27
N ARG A 245 11.38 -6.20 7.94
CA ARG A 245 12.20 -6.20 9.15
C ARG A 245 11.25 -6.00 10.33
N MET A 246 11.41 -6.73 11.41
CA MET A 246 10.53 -6.62 12.59
C MET A 246 11.36 -6.52 13.86
N THR A 247 10.92 -5.70 14.81
CA THR A 247 11.53 -5.60 16.14
C THR A 247 10.47 -5.53 17.23
N ARG A 248 10.83 -6.05 18.40
CA ARG A 248 10.04 -5.94 19.64
C ARG A 248 10.65 -4.94 20.63
N GLN A 249 11.68 -4.19 20.21
CA GLN A 249 12.25 -3.13 21.02
C GLN A 249 11.23 -2.02 21.29
N PRO A 250 11.20 -1.44 22.49
CA PRO A 250 10.25 -0.38 22.82
C PRO A 250 10.33 0.79 21.84
N CYS A 251 9.17 1.30 21.45
CA CYS A 251 9.09 2.51 20.65
C CYS A 251 8.99 3.75 21.56
N PRO A 252 9.64 4.88 21.23
CA PRO A 252 9.48 6.13 21.99
C PRO A 252 8.04 6.66 22.05
N CYS A 253 7.13 6.17 21.19
CA CYS A 253 5.70 6.48 21.28
C CYS A 253 5.00 5.90 22.52
N GLY A 254 5.67 5.00 23.27
CA GLY A 254 5.14 4.32 24.45
C GLY A 254 4.37 3.02 24.15
N ARG A 255 4.15 2.65 22.89
CA ARG A 255 3.53 1.36 22.52
C ARG A 255 4.49 0.21 22.78
N THR A 256 3.96 -0.89 23.30
CA THR A 256 4.69 -2.14 23.53
C THR A 256 4.56 -3.15 22.38
N HIS A 257 3.67 -2.86 21.42
CA HIS A 257 3.47 -3.69 20.23
C HIS A 257 4.71 -3.71 19.34
N ALA A 258 4.95 -4.85 18.69
CA ALA A 258 6.00 -4.98 17.69
C ALA A 258 5.87 -3.93 16.59
N ARG A 259 7.03 -3.52 16.05
CA ARG A 259 7.12 -2.66 14.86
C ARG A 259 7.73 -3.43 13.71
N PHE A 260 7.26 -3.15 12.52
CA PHE A 260 7.88 -3.68 11.33
C PHE A 260 7.94 -2.66 10.20
N TRP A 261 8.92 -2.85 9.33
CA TRP A 261 9.14 -2.07 8.12
C TRP A 261 8.97 -2.98 6.91
N PRO A 262 7.96 -2.74 6.03
CA PRO A 262 7.87 -3.43 4.75
C PRO A 262 9.11 -3.13 3.90
N VAL A 263 9.76 -4.17 3.37
CA VAL A 263 10.97 -4.05 2.53
C VAL A 263 10.67 -4.36 1.08
N GLY A 264 9.74 -5.29 0.82
CA GLY A 264 9.34 -5.72 -0.51
C GLY A 264 8.51 -6.99 -0.44
N ARG A 265 8.41 -7.70 -1.56
CA ARG A 265 7.72 -8.98 -1.63
C ARG A 265 8.66 -10.11 -2.07
N LYS A 266 8.41 -11.28 -1.55
CA LYS A 266 9.05 -12.51 -2.00
C LYS A 266 8.77 -12.69 -3.50
N GLY A 267 9.84 -12.82 -4.29
CA GLY A 267 9.72 -12.92 -5.74
C GLY A 267 9.75 -11.59 -6.50
N ASP A 268 9.74 -10.43 -5.84
CA ASP A 268 9.93 -9.14 -6.52
C ASP A 268 11.35 -8.94 -7.07
N GLU A 269 12.31 -9.66 -6.51
CA GLU A 269 13.68 -9.67 -7.01
C GLU A 269 13.73 -10.07 -8.49
N THR A 270 14.41 -9.28 -9.28
CA THR A 270 14.64 -9.51 -10.71
C THR A 270 16.12 -9.79 -10.95
N ILE A 271 16.42 -10.80 -11.72
CA ILE A 271 17.77 -11.19 -12.06
C ILE A 271 17.98 -11.00 -13.56
N VAL A 272 18.93 -10.13 -13.92
CA VAL A 272 19.33 -9.86 -15.31
C VAL A 272 20.85 -9.91 -15.41
N ALA A 273 21.39 -10.66 -16.35
CA ALA A 273 22.85 -10.80 -16.55
C ALA A 273 23.62 -11.10 -15.24
N GLY A 274 23.03 -11.89 -14.33
CA GLY A 274 23.62 -12.23 -13.04
C GLY A 274 23.54 -11.13 -11.96
N ARG A 275 22.93 -9.99 -12.26
CA ARG A 275 22.64 -8.94 -11.31
C ARG A 275 21.25 -9.11 -10.74
N SER A 276 21.14 -8.95 -9.42
CA SER A 276 19.88 -9.04 -8.68
C SER A 276 19.52 -7.68 -8.12
N PHE A 277 18.27 -7.25 -8.30
CA PHE A 277 17.74 -5.99 -7.79
C PHE A 277 16.24 -6.11 -7.54
N VAL A 278 15.68 -5.14 -6.81
CA VAL A 278 14.25 -5.04 -6.50
C VAL A 278 13.65 -3.77 -7.09
N PRO A 279 12.32 -3.67 -7.27
CA PRO A 279 11.67 -2.47 -7.82
C PRO A 279 12.05 -1.17 -7.10
N MET A 280 12.35 -1.24 -5.80
CA MET A 280 12.74 -0.07 -5.00
C MET A 280 14.07 0.57 -5.48
N ASP A 281 14.97 -0.19 -6.07
CA ASP A 281 16.23 0.35 -6.59
C ASP A 281 15.98 1.23 -7.83
N ILE A 282 15.04 0.80 -8.68
CA ILE A 282 14.58 1.60 -9.83
C ILE A 282 13.82 2.84 -9.35
N TRP A 283 12.94 2.68 -8.33
CA TRP A 283 12.20 3.79 -7.74
C TRP A 283 13.11 4.94 -7.32
N ARG A 284 14.13 4.61 -6.53
CA ARG A 284 15.09 5.59 -6.01
C ARG A 284 15.84 6.34 -7.12
N ALA A 285 16.15 5.65 -8.22
CA ALA A 285 16.81 6.27 -9.38
C ALA A 285 15.87 7.26 -10.07
N LEU A 286 14.60 6.90 -10.27
CA LEU A 286 13.62 7.74 -10.96
C LEU A 286 13.23 8.98 -10.15
N GLU A 287 13.12 8.88 -8.81
CA GLU A 287 12.83 10.03 -7.93
C GLU A 287 13.86 11.18 -8.01
N GLN A 288 15.07 10.91 -8.51
CA GLN A 288 16.12 11.92 -8.64
C GLN A 288 16.01 12.76 -9.93
N ILE A 289 15.18 12.33 -10.88
CA ILE A 289 14.98 13.00 -12.16
C ILE A 289 13.67 13.79 -12.10
N PRO A 290 13.69 15.13 -12.26
CA PRO A 290 12.48 15.93 -12.06
C PRO A 290 11.27 15.48 -12.88
N GLU A 291 11.47 15.12 -14.14
CA GLU A 291 10.41 14.74 -15.07
C GLU A 291 9.84 13.33 -14.80
N THR A 292 10.53 12.50 -14.02
CA THR A 292 10.04 11.16 -13.60
C THR A 292 9.89 11.02 -12.08
N ALA A 293 9.88 12.13 -11.40
CA ALA A 293 10.00 12.20 -9.95
C ALA A 293 8.81 11.60 -9.18
N THR A 294 7.64 11.39 -9.81
CA THR A 294 6.55 10.61 -9.25
C THR A 294 6.89 9.11 -9.18
N ALA A 295 8.01 8.70 -9.81
CA ALA A 295 8.48 7.32 -9.90
C ALA A 295 7.39 6.33 -10.35
N LEU A 296 6.53 6.75 -11.27
CA LEU A 296 5.58 5.85 -11.94
C LEU A 296 6.33 4.98 -12.94
N PHE A 297 6.40 3.68 -12.69
CA PHE A 297 7.04 2.73 -13.61
C PHE A 297 6.46 1.33 -13.50
N GLN A 298 6.71 0.52 -14.53
CA GLN A 298 6.43 -0.92 -14.53
C GLN A 298 7.64 -1.68 -15.07
N LEU A 299 8.12 -2.64 -14.29
CA LEU A 299 9.07 -3.64 -14.73
C LEU A 299 8.31 -4.75 -15.47
N VAL A 300 8.60 -4.92 -16.75
CA VAL A 300 7.91 -5.89 -17.61
C VAL A 300 8.74 -7.16 -17.69
N ARG A 301 8.27 -8.25 -17.07
CA ARG A 301 9.01 -9.51 -17.06
C ARG A 301 8.08 -10.72 -17.05
N PRO A 302 8.37 -11.77 -17.86
CA PRO A 302 7.63 -13.03 -17.84
C PRO A 302 8.04 -13.94 -16.65
N ALA A 303 9.27 -13.80 -16.15
CA ALA A 303 9.86 -14.61 -15.10
C ALA A 303 10.78 -13.78 -14.19
N ARG A 304 11.22 -14.35 -13.06
CA ARG A 304 12.18 -13.72 -12.14
C ARG A 304 13.55 -13.51 -12.78
N LYS A 305 14.03 -14.48 -13.57
CA LYS A 305 15.28 -14.38 -14.34
C LYS A 305 14.94 -14.08 -15.80
N ILE A 306 15.51 -13.03 -16.33
CA ILE A 306 15.27 -12.54 -17.68
C ILE A 306 16.60 -12.13 -18.32
N ASP A 307 16.62 -12.08 -19.65
CA ASP A 307 17.82 -11.71 -20.42
C ASP A 307 17.91 -10.19 -20.67
N GLU A 308 16.78 -9.52 -20.68
CA GLU A 308 16.67 -8.10 -21.01
C GLU A 308 15.80 -7.36 -19.99
N LEU A 309 16.30 -6.23 -19.49
CA LEU A 309 15.58 -5.37 -18.54
C LEU A 309 14.63 -4.43 -19.26
N LYS A 310 13.33 -4.76 -19.30
CA LYS A 310 12.27 -3.93 -19.90
C LYS A 310 11.54 -3.13 -18.84
N ILE A 311 11.52 -1.79 -19.02
CA ILE A 311 10.88 -0.87 -18.08
C ILE A 311 10.03 0.13 -18.83
N ARG A 312 8.77 0.28 -18.40
CA ARG A 312 7.92 1.42 -18.74
C ARG A 312 8.09 2.47 -17.67
N VAL A 313 8.35 3.72 -18.07
CA VAL A 313 8.52 4.83 -17.13
C VAL A 313 7.58 5.95 -17.51
N GLY A 314 6.79 6.42 -16.53
CA GLY A 314 5.97 7.61 -16.65
C GLY A 314 6.83 8.87 -16.56
N TYR A 315 6.57 9.83 -17.44
CA TYR A 315 7.18 11.15 -17.38
C TYR A 315 6.13 12.25 -17.42
N ASP A 316 6.45 13.37 -16.82
CA ASP A 316 5.62 14.57 -16.87
C ASP A 316 5.79 15.29 -18.22
N PRO A 317 4.77 15.28 -19.09
CA PRO A 317 4.88 15.89 -20.42
C PRO A 317 4.97 17.42 -20.39
N GLU A 318 4.54 18.07 -19.30
CA GLU A 318 4.56 19.53 -19.20
C GLU A 318 5.93 20.08 -18.80
N THR A 319 6.73 19.28 -18.08
CA THR A 319 8.09 19.67 -17.68
C THR A 319 9.17 19.10 -18.62
N THR A 320 8.82 18.14 -19.48
CA THR A 320 9.75 17.47 -20.38
C THR A 320 9.96 18.29 -21.66
N THR A 321 11.15 18.83 -21.84
CA THR A 321 11.52 19.59 -23.05
C THR A 321 12.04 18.71 -24.18
N SER A 322 12.66 17.57 -23.86
CA SER A 322 13.22 16.62 -24.83
C SER A 322 13.07 15.18 -24.32
N VAL A 323 12.22 14.40 -24.96
CA VAL A 323 12.05 12.98 -24.64
C VAL A 323 13.32 12.15 -24.94
N PRO A 324 14.07 12.40 -26.04
CA PRO A 324 15.34 11.70 -26.23
C PRO A 324 16.36 11.94 -25.11
N ASP A 325 16.59 13.19 -24.69
CA ASP A 325 17.52 13.51 -23.61
C ASP A 325 17.05 12.92 -22.26
N LEU A 326 15.75 12.94 -22.01
CA LEU A 326 15.19 12.29 -20.83
C LEU A 326 15.44 10.78 -20.85
N ARG A 327 15.29 10.13 -21.99
CA ARG A 327 15.56 8.70 -22.17
C ARG A 327 17.00 8.35 -21.76
N ASP A 328 17.97 9.16 -22.21
CA ASP A 328 19.38 8.91 -21.91
C ASP A 328 19.64 9.08 -20.41
N ARG A 329 19.15 10.15 -19.79
CA ARG A 329 19.28 10.37 -18.33
C ARG A 329 18.64 9.27 -17.50
N VAL A 330 17.43 8.83 -17.87
CA VAL A 330 16.71 7.74 -17.18
C VAL A 330 17.47 6.43 -17.36
N SER A 331 17.98 6.15 -18.56
CA SER A 331 18.77 4.95 -18.82
C SER A 331 20.06 4.91 -18.00
N GLU A 332 20.79 6.04 -17.93
CA GLU A 332 21.99 6.16 -17.11
C GLU A 332 21.71 5.97 -15.63
N ALA A 333 20.67 6.62 -15.10
CA ALA A 333 20.29 6.52 -13.68
C ALA A 333 19.91 5.09 -13.28
N ILE A 334 19.10 4.41 -14.10
CA ILE A 334 18.72 3.02 -13.84
C ILE A 334 19.94 2.11 -13.96
N THR A 335 20.78 2.30 -14.98
CA THR A 335 22.00 1.50 -15.16
C THR A 335 22.94 1.66 -13.96
N ALA A 336 23.10 2.87 -13.45
CA ALA A 336 23.90 3.12 -12.25
C ALA A 336 23.33 2.44 -11.01
N ALA A 337 22.00 2.39 -10.87
CA ALA A 337 21.33 1.80 -9.71
C ALA A 337 21.34 0.27 -9.73
N VAL A 338 21.10 -0.37 -10.88
CA VAL A 338 20.91 -1.83 -10.96
C VAL A 338 22.02 -2.57 -11.71
N GLY A 339 22.94 -1.83 -12.34
CA GLY A 339 24.11 -2.39 -13.05
C GLY A 339 23.80 -3.03 -14.41
N VAL A 340 22.60 -2.77 -14.95
CA VAL A 340 22.14 -3.30 -16.25
C VAL A 340 21.42 -2.20 -17.02
N PRO A 341 21.75 -1.98 -18.32
CA PRO A 341 21.03 -1.00 -19.13
C PRO A 341 19.60 -1.47 -19.41
N PRO A 342 18.60 -0.58 -19.24
CA PRO A 342 17.20 -0.92 -19.51
C PRO A 342 16.82 -0.70 -20.99
N VAL A 343 15.87 -1.48 -21.47
CA VAL A 343 15.05 -1.13 -22.64
C VAL A 343 13.86 -0.32 -22.14
N LEU A 344 13.85 0.97 -22.47
CA LEU A 344 12.87 1.93 -21.94
C LEU A 344 11.71 2.16 -22.92
N GLU A 345 10.49 2.07 -22.36
CA GLU A 345 9.27 2.63 -22.93
C GLU A 345 8.88 3.86 -22.09
N LEU A 346 9.15 5.07 -22.58
CA LEU A 346 8.72 6.30 -21.93
C LEU A 346 7.30 6.64 -22.34
N LEU A 347 6.42 6.84 -21.36
CA LEU A 347 5.01 7.16 -21.54
C LEU A 347 4.65 8.43 -20.75
N PRO A 348 3.79 9.30 -21.28
CA PRO A 348 3.23 10.36 -20.45
C PRO A 348 2.57 9.78 -19.18
N GLU A 349 2.78 10.41 -18.01
CA GLU A 349 2.20 9.94 -16.75
C GLU A 349 0.69 9.68 -16.81
N PRO A 350 -0.13 10.56 -17.43
CA PRO A 350 -1.57 10.30 -17.54
C PRO A 350 -1.90 8.97 -18.25
N GLU A 351 -1.08 8.57 -19.24
CA GLU A 351 -1.27 7.29 -19.92
C GLU A 351 -0.90 6.10 -19.01
N LEU A 352 0.21 6.20 -18.29
CA LEU A 352 0.64 5.14 -17.38
C LEU A 352 -0.29 5.00 -16.18
N LEU A 353 -0.86 6.09 -15.68
CA LEU A 353 -1.86 6.11 -14.61
C LEU A 353 -3.10 5.27 -14.96
N THR A 354 -3.55 5.29 -16.22
CA THR A 354 -4.71 4.51 -16.66
C THR A 354 -4.53 3.00 -16.51
N ARG A 355 -3.27 2.52 -16.43
CA ARG A 355 -2.92 1.12 -16.21
C ARG A 355 -2.99 0.71 -14.73
N GLY A 356 -3.20 1.66 -13.82
CA GLY A 356 -3.38 1.42 -12.38
C GLY A 356 -4.72 0.75 -12.08
N ARG A 357 -4.73 -0.13 -11.07
CA ARG A 357 -5.95 -0.78 -10.57
C ARG A 357 -6.05 -0.62 -9.06
N GLY A 358 -7.24 -0.36 -8.58
CA GLY A 358 -7.48 -0.28 -7.14
C GLY A 358 -6.66 0.82 -6.41
N GLY A 359 -6.22 1.87 -7.11
CA GLY A 359 -5.38 2.95 -6.57
C GLY A 359 -3.90 2.61 -6.48
N LYS A 360 -3.45 1.52 -7.14
CA LYS A 360 -2.05 1.09 -7.20
C LYS A 360 -1.63 0.87 -8.65
N LEU A 361 -0.38 1.15 -8.95
CA LEU A 361 0.28 0.73 -10.17
C LEU A 361 1.16 -0.49 -9.84
N SER A 362 0.84 -1.66 -10.42
CA SER A 362 1.69 -2.85 -10.23
C SER A 362 3.09 -2.57 -10.77
N ARG A 363 4.10 -2.65 -9.90
CA ARG A 363 5.50 -2.35 -10.27
C ARG A 363 6.15 -3.45 -11.09
N VAL A 364 5.66 -4.69 -10.95
CA VAL A 364 6.08 -5.83 -11.76
C VAL A 364 4.86 -6.34 -12.52
N VAL A 365 4.99 -6.44 -13.82
CA VAL A 365 3.92 -6.92 -14.72
C VAL A 365 4.44 -8.01 -15.64
N ARG A 366 3.58 -8.96 -15.98
CA ARG A 366 3.89 -9.97 -16.99
C ARG A 366 3.76 -9.35 -18.38
N ALA A 367 4.65 -9.75 -19.30
CA ALA A 367 4.62 -9.31 -20.68
C ALA A 367 3.39 -9.88 -21.41
#